data_216b7b6015ad2bb0c718966e906f2988
#
_entry.id   216b7b6015ad2bb0c718966e906f2988
#
_cell.length_a   1.000
_cell.length_b   1.000
_cell.length_c   1.000
_cell.angle_alpha   90.00
_cell.angle_beta   90.00
_cell.angle_gamma   90.00
#
_symmetry.space_group_name_H-M   'P 1'
#
loop_
_entity.id
_entity.type
_entity.pdbx_description
1 polymer ?
#
loop_
_entity_poly.entity_id
_entity_poly.type
_entity_poly.pdbx_seq_one_letter_code
_entity_poly.pdbx_strand_id
1 'polypeptide(L)'
;MKVDFEHRQAAHCESGVTSNLLSKISGDKITEPLAFGIGAGLFFAYIPFIKINNGPAIAFRTMPGDIFKRTCKSLGIPVRSKKFSSKEQAEAFLQERLNEGQPVGCQVGVYYLSYFPREYRFHFNAHNLVVFGKDEDNYLISDPIMETPTTLTSYELQRVRFAKGALAPKGQVYYPESNTSITNEQIRQAIKNGIKKNVFNMLSIPGWFAGVDGIRYTGKKIKGWRDKLGIKTAGSYLAQLVRMQEEIGTGGGGFRYMYGAFLQEAYGYHTQQDELIDIASQFTQAGDLWRTAAVHAAGIYKGRLGSQEDFNTMGDYLLEVADLEDAAFKALKKIQWRA
;
A
#
# COMPACT_ATOMS: atom_id res chain seq x y z
N MET A 1 -18.84 -24.79 -3.28
CA MET A 1 -17.48 -25.17 -2.78
C MET A 1 -16.88 -23.99 -2.03
N LYS A 2 -16.38 -24.20 -0.80
CA LYS A 2 -15.81 -23.15 0.04
C LYS A 2 -14.48 -23.64 0.62
N VAL A 3 -13.42 -22.85 0.43
CA VAL A 3 -12.12 -23.09 1.07
C VAL A 3 -12.21 -22.61 2.52
N ASP A 4 -11.53 -23.33 3.43
CA ASP A 4 -11.37 -22.87 4.80
C ASP A 4 -10.42 -21.66 4.81
N PHE A 5 -11.01 -20.47 4.88
CA PHE A 5 -10.35 -19.18 4.81
C PHE A 5 -11.06 -18.19 5.72
N GLU A 6 -10.32 -17.49 6.56
CA GLU A 6 -10.81 -16.46 7.44
C GLU A 6 -10.62 -15.08 6.80
N HIS A 7 -11.71 -14.34 6.67
CA HIS A 7 -11.66 -12.95 6.24
C HIS A 7 -11.25 -12.06 7.42
N ARG A 8 -10.36 -11.11 7.15
CA ARG A 8 -9.99 -10.05 8.10
C ARG A 8 -9.96 -8.72 7.38
N GLN A 9 -10.62 -7.73 7.99
CA GLN A 9 -10.58 -6.37 7.51
C GLN A 9 -9.17 -5.77 7.68
N ALA A 10 -8.77 -4.91 6.76
CA ALA A 10 -7.48 -4.23 6.76
C ALA A 10 -7.61 -2.84 6.11
N ALA A 11 -6.67 -1.96 6.39
CA ALA A 11 -6.68 -0.60 5.86
C ALA A 11 -6.21 -0.53 4.39
N HIS A 12 -5.33 -1.44 3.96
CA HIS A 12 -4.77 -1.46 2.61
C HIS A 12 -4.97 -2.81 1.92
N CYS A 13 -5.46 -2.78 0.69
CA CYS A 13 -5.86 -3.99 -0.03
C CYS A 13 -4.72 -5.00 -0.21
N GLU A 14 -3.49 -4.59 -0.60
CA GLU A 14 -2.41 -5.53 -0.87
C GLU A 14 -1.78 -6.10 0.40
N SER A 15 -1.52 -5.29 1.42
CA SER A 15 -0.99 -5.79 2.70
C SER A 15 -2.02 -6.63 3.45
N GLY A 16 -3.32 -6.26 3.39
CA GLY A 16 -4.41 -7.05 3.96
C GLY A 16 -4.57 -8.40 3.27
N VAL A 17 -4.59 -8.45 1.93
CA VAL A 17 -4.59 -9.72 1.19
C VAL A 17 -3.35 -10.56 1.51
N THR A 18 -2.18 -9.93 1.64
CA THR A 18 -0.93 -10.63 1.99
C THR A 18 -1.04 -11.27 3.37
N SER A 19 -1.49 -10.51 4.38
CA SER A 19 -1.73 -11.02 5.73
C SER A 19 -2.72 -12.18 5.73
N ASN A 20 -3.88 -11.99 5.06
CA ASN A 20 -4.95 -12.99 5.02
C ASN A 20 -4.51 -14.29 4.31
N LEU A 21 -3.78 -14.21 3.21
CA LEU A 21 -3.26 -15.40 2.51
C LEU A 21 -2.19 -16.14 3.31
N LEU A 22 -1.45 -15.43 4.16
CA LEU A 22 -0.40 -16.02 4.99
C LEU A 22 -0.90 -16.49 6.36
N SER A 23 -2.15 -16.23 6.74
CA SER A 23 -2.69 -16.52 8.08
C SER A 23 -2.47 -17.96 8.51
N LYS A 24 -2.85 -18.95 7.69
CA LYS A 24 -2.66 -20.37 7.99
C LYS A 24 -1.19 -20.78 8.12
N ILE A 25 -0.32 -20.25 7.26
CA ILE A 25 1.13 -20.59 7.23
C ILE A 25 1.85 -19.94 8.41
N SER A 26 1.43 -18.73 8.79
CA SER A 26 2.08 -17.97 9.87
C SER A 26 1.51 -18.27 11.25
N GLY A 27 0.37 -18.96 11.35
CA GLY A 27 -0.40 -19.06 12.61
C GLY A 27 -0.78 -17.66 13.09
N ASP A 28 -1.27 -16.82 12.18
CA ASP A 28 -1.70 -15.44 12.38
C ASP A 28 -0.62 -14.44 12.84
N LYS A 29 0.65 -14.84 12.75
CA LYS A 29 1.77 -13.99 13.17
C LYS A 29 2.09 -12.86 12.19
N ILE A 30 1.66 -12.97 10.92
CA ILE A 30 1.88 -11.93 9.91
C ILE A 30 0.65 -11.05 9.80
N THR A 31 0.62 -10.01 10.59
CA THR A 31 -0.41 -8.96 10.57
C THR A 31 -0.28 -8.07 9.33
N GLU A 32 -1.24 -7.18 9.09
CA GLU A 32 -1.17 -6.20 8.01
C GLU A 32 0.07 -5.28 8.14
N PRO A 33 0.37 -4.67 9.30
CA PRO A 33 1.58 -3.86 9.47
C PRO A 33 2.86 -4.64 9.20
N LEU A 34 2.97 -5.89 9.70
CA LEU A 34 4.12 -6.75 9.42
C LEU A 34 4.25 -7.06 7.92
N ALA A 35 3.16 -7.42 7.25
CA ALA A 35 3.17 -7.65 5.80
C ALA A 35 3.63 -6.41 5.02
N PHE A 36 3.13 -5.23 5.40
CA PHE A 36 3.51 -3.95 4.79
C PHE A 36 5.00 -3.62 4.99
N GLY A 37 5.48 -3.73 6.23
CA GLY A 37 6.87 -3.37 6.57
C GLY A 37 7.89 -4.37 6.04
N ILE A 38 7.65 -5.68 6.18
CA ILE A 38 8.50 -6.76 5.62
C ILE A 38 8.53 -6.66 4.09
N GLY A 39 7.39 -6.36 3.46
CA GLY A 39 7.26 -6.12 2.01
C GLY A 39 7.89 -4.82 1.53
N ALA A 40 8.47 -4.03 2.43
CA ALA A 40 9.03 -2.71 2.15
C ALA A 40 8.04 -1.82 1.38
N GLY A 41 6.83 -1.72 1.93
CA GLY A 41 5.71 -1.03 1.31
C GLY A 41 5.88 0.49 1.29
N LEU A 42 6.49 1.08 2.32
CA LEU A 42 6.63 2.52 2.44
C LEU A 42 7.55 3.11 1.36
N PHE A 43 7.06 4.17 0.73
CA PHE A 43 7.79 4.90 -0.30
C PHE A 43 7.24 6.32 -0.43
N PHE A 44 7.94 7.17 -1.16
CA PHE A 44 7.41 8.42 -1.70
C PHE A 44 8.01 8.67 -3.07
N ALA A 45 7.19 9.13 -4.01
CA ALA A 45 7.66 9.70 -5.27
C ALA A 45 6.73 10.81 -5.77
N TYR A 46 7.32 11.87 -6.29
CA TYR A 46 6.65 12.92 -7.02
C TYR A 46 7.30 13.06 -8.40
N ILE A 47 6.60 12.64 -9.45
CA ILE A 47 7.14 12.54 -10.80
C ILE A 47 6.41 13.55 -11.71
N PRO A 48 6.93 14.78 -11.84
CA PRO A 48 6.22 15.88 -12.51
C PRO A 48 6.07 15.69 -14.02
N PHE A 49 6.91 14.88 -14.65
CA PHE A 49 6.89 14.61 -16.09
C PHE A 49 5.94 13.45 -16.48
N ILE A 50 5.44 12.68 -15.51
CA ILE A 50 4.37 11.69 -15.73
C ILE A 50 3.06 12.29 -15.23
N LYS A 51 2.07 12.35 -16.13
CA LYS A 51 0.75 12.90 -15.79
C LYS A 51 -0.25 11.77 -15.54
N ILE A 52 -0.96 11.87 -14.41
CA ILE A 52 -2.08 11.00 -14.05
C ILE A 52 -3.25 11.91 -13.69
N ASN A 53 -4.39 11.76 -14.37
CA ASN A 53 -5.58 12.62 -14.16
C ASN A 53 -5.27 14.13 -14.22
N ASN A 54 -4.46 14.53 -15.21
CA ASN A 54 -4.00 15.91 -15.43
C ASN A 54 -3.09 16.50 -14.34
N GLY A 55 -2.70 15.73 -13.36
CA GLY A 55 -1.72 16.10 -12.33
C GLY A 55 -0.42 15.30 -12.42
N PRO A 56 0.61 15.64 -11.63
CA PRO A 56 1.83 14.86 -11.52
C PRO A 56 1.55 13.48 -10.94
N ALA A 57 2.33 12.48 -11.32
CA ALA A 57 2.28 11.19 -10.66
C ALA A 57 2.85 11.30 -9.24
N ILE A 58 2.09 10.83 -8.26
CA ILE A 58 2.46 10.84 -6.85
C ILE A 58 2.22 9.43 -6.30
N ALA A 59 3.17 8.91 -5.54
CA ALA A 59 3.07 7.62 -4.88
C ALA A 59 3.53 7.71 -3.43
N PHE A 60 2.82 7.02 -2.54
CA PHE A 60 3.18 6.88 -1.12
C PHE A 60 3.60 5.46 -0.75
N ARG A 61 3.65 4.56 -1.73
CA ARG A 61 4.04 3.16 -1.56
C ARG A 61 4.80 2.64 -2.78
N THR A 62 5.44 1.50 -2.59
CA THR A 62 6.08 0.74 -3.67
C THR A 62 5.07 0.24 -4.72
N MET A 63 5.55 -0.29 -5.83
CA MET A 63 4.70 -0.75 -6.94
C MET A 63 3.71 -1.83 -6.51
N PRO A 64 2.50 -1.85 -7.08
CA PRO A 64 1.53 -2.91 -6.85
C PRO A 64 2.11 -4.31 -7.14
N GLY A 65 1.84 -5.25 -6.23
CA GLY A 65 2.35 -6.62 -6.28
C GLY A 65 3.71 -6.83 -5.60
N ASP A 66 4.40 -5.75 -5.20
CA ASP A 66 5.70 -5.84 -4.53
C ASP A 66 5.59 -6.29 -3.08
N ILE A 67 4.56 -5.86 -2.34
CA ILE A 67 4.40 -6.18 -0.93
C ILE A 67 4.26 -7.69 -0.76
N PHE A 68 3.32 -8.32 -1.46
CA PHE A 68 3.13 -9.77 -1.39
C PHE A 68 4.41 -10.54 -1.73
N LYS A 69 5.02 -10.23 -2.88
CA LYS A 69 6.21 -10.93 -3.36
C LYS A 69 7.41 -10.78 -2.41
N ARG A 70 7.64 -9.56 -1.89
CA ARG A 70 8.77 -9.29 -1.00
C ARG A 70 8.56 -9.89 0.38
N THR A 71 7.33 -9.85 0.91
CA THR A 71 6.98 -10.48 2.18
C THR A 71 7.24 -11.98 2.10
N CYS A 72 6.67 -12.67 1.11
CA CYS A 72 6.87 -14.10 0.93
C CYS A 72 8.36 -14.45 0.72
N LYS A 73 9.07 -13.70 -0.14
CA LYS A 73 10.51 -13.91 -0.37
C LYS A 73 11.32 -13.76 0.92
N SER A 74 11.04 -12.74 1.73
CA SER A 74 11.77 -12.50 2.99
C SER A 74 11.49 -13.58 4.04
N LEU A 75 10.31 -14.21 3.99
CA LEU A 75 9.92 -15.33 4.84
C LEU A 75 10.36 -16.69 4.29
N GLY A 76 10.98 -16.76 3.10
CA GLY A 76 11.35 -18.01 2.46
C GLY A 76 10.17 -18.81 1.89
N ILE A 77 9.03 -18.16 1.62
CA ILE A 77 7.82 -18.80 1.10
C ILE A 77 7.82 -18.72 -0.42
N PRO A 78 7.79 -19.87 -1.14
CA PRO A 78 7.57 -19.88 -2.58
C PRO A 78 6.22 -19.29 -2.95
N VAL A 79 6.15 -18.59 -4.08
CA VAL A 79 4.92 -17.98 -4.56
C VAL A 79 4.62 -18.35 -6.00
N ARG A 80 3.36 -18.56 -6.29
CA ARG A 80 2.86 -18.62 -7.67
C ARG A 80 2.20 -17.31 -8.01
N SER A 81 2.55 -16.75 -9.17
CA SER A 81 1.84 -15.60 -9.75
C SER A 81 1.74 -15.80 -11.25
N LYS A 82 0.54 -15.65 -11.80
CA LYS A 82 0.26 -15.87 -13.21
C LYS A 82 -0.70 -14.81 -13.76
N LYS A 83 -0.46 -14.36 -14.99
CA LYS A 83 -1.38 -13.54 -15.80
C LYS A 83 -1.89 -14.36 -16.95
N PHE A 84 -3.06 -13.99 -17.48
CA PHE A 84 -3.72 -14.70 -18.55
C PHE A 84 -4.09 -13.74 -19.70
N SER A 85 -4.03 -14.25 -20.92
CA SER A 85 -4.57 -13.59 -22.10
C SER A 85 -6.03 -14.01 -22.38
N SER A 86 -6.43 -15.22 -22.00
CA SER A 86 -7.79 -15.75 -22.12
C SER A 86 -8.51 -15.69 -20.78
N LYS A 87 -9.78 -15.27 -20.83
CA LYS A 87 -10.68 -15.23 -19.68
C LYS A 87 -11.09 -16.62 -19.23
N GLU A 88 -11.28 -17.52 -20.19
CA GLU A 88 -11.66 -18.90 -19.99
C GLU A 88 -10.54 -19.68 -19.28
N GLN A 89 -9.29 -19.48 -19.71
CA GLN A 89 -8.13 -20.07 -19.03
C GLN A 89 -7.94 -19.53 -17.62
N ALA A 90 -8.18 -18.23 -17.42
CA ALA A 90 -8.10 -17.60 -16.10
C ALA A 90 -9.18 -18.13 -15.15
N GLU A 91 -10.37 -18.40 -15.66
CA GLU A 91 -11.49 -18.98 -14.92
C GLU A 91 -11.21 -20.45 -14.56
N ALA A 92 -10.81 -21.26 -15.53
CA ALA A 92 -10.49 -22.68 -15.31
C ALA A 92 -9.36 -22.83 -14.28
N PHE A 93 -8.31 -22.02 -14.37
CA PHE A 93 -7.22 -22.02 -13.39
C PHE A 93 -7.68 -21.65 -11.99
N LEU A 94 -8.55 -20.63 -11.86
CA LEU A 94 -9.09 -20.22 -10.55
C LEU A 94 -9.92 -21.36 -9.94
N GLN A 95 -10.80 -21.99 -10.71
CA GLN A 95 -11.61 -23.12 -10.25
C GLN A 95 -10.75 -24.31 -9.83
N GLU A 96 -9.70 -24.62 -10.60
CA GLU A 96 -8.75 -25.69 -10.26
C GLU A 96 -8.11 -25.44 -8.89
N ARG A 97 -7.62 -24.22 -8.63
CA ARG A 97 -7.01 -23.88 -7.34
C ARG A 97 -8.00 -23.97 -6.17
N LEU A 98 -9.21 -23.46 -6.37
CA LEU A 98 -10.27 -23.57 -5.36
C LEU A 98 -10.63 -25.03 -5.05
N ASN A 99 -10.68 -25.92 -6.08
CA ASN A 99 -10.90 -27.35 -5.92
C ASN A 99 -9.80 -28.04 -5.09
N GLU A 100 -8.58 -27.52 -5.17
CA GLU A 100 -7.44 -27.98 -4.35
C GLU A 100 -7.42 -27.37 -2.93
N GLY A 101 -8.45 -26.59 -2.57
CA GLY A 101 -8.52 -25.93 -1.26
C GLY A 101 -7.58 -24.72 -1.13
N GLN A 102 -7.12 -24.14 -2.25
CA GLN A 102 -6.22 -23.01 -2.27
C GLN A 102 -6.98 -21.69 -2.44
N PRO A 103 -7.00 -20.78 -1.45
CA PRO A 103 -7.50 -19.42 -1.65
C PRO A 103 -6.54 -18.65 -2.55
N VAL A 104 -7.06 -17.78 -3.41
CA VAL A 104 -6.29 -17.12 -4.47
C VAL A 104 -6.43 -15.62 -4.40
N GLY A 105 -5.31 -14.91 -4.24
CA GLY A 105 -5.24 -13.46 -4.41
C GLY A 105 -5.42 -13.08 -5.87
N CYS A 106 -6.26 -12.08 -6.13
CA CYS A 106 -6.53 -11.55 -7.47
C CYS A 106 -6.30 -10.05 -7.50
N GLN A 107 -5.57 -9.57 -8.52
CA GLN A 107 -5.56 -8.15 -8.86
C GLN A 107 -6.80 -7.83 -9.69
N VAL A 108 -7.48 -6.73 -9.38
CA VAL A 108 -8.75 -6.35 -10.01
C VAL A 108 -8.86 -4.84 -10.26
N GLY A 109 -9.79 -4.45 -11.12
CA GLY A 109 -10.18 -3.04 -11.31
C GLY A 109 -11.36 -2.67 -10.43
N VAL A 110 -11.25 -1.53 -9.74
CA VAL A 110 -12.26 -1.04 -8.78
C VAL A 110 -13.57 -0.64 -9.44
N TYR A 111 -13.52 -0.10 -10.65
CA TYR A 111 -14.69 0.52 -11.30
C TYR A 111 -15.93 -0.38 -11.40
N TYR A 112 -15.73 -1.68 -11.54
CA TYR A 112 -16.80 -2.67 -11.70
C TYR A 112 -17.08 -3.50 -10.45
N LEU A 113 -16.49 -3.18 -9.29
CA LEU A 113 -16.80 -3.84 -8.03
C LEU A 113 -18.21 -3.44 -7.58
N SER A 114 -19.19 -4.32 -7.75
CA SER A 114 -20.60 -4.04 -7.52
C SER A 114 -20.94 -3.77 -6.05
N TYR A 115 -20.17 -4.35 -5.11
CA TYR A 115 -20.34 -4.16 -3.68
C TYR A 115 -19.74 -2.84 -3.15
N PHE A 116 -18.95 -2.11 -3.94
CA PHE A 116 -18.50 -0.77 -3.56
C PHE A 116 -19.62 0.25 -3.79
N PRO A 117 -19.78 1.25 -2.90
CA PRO A 117 -20.58 2.44 -3.20
C PRO A 117 -20.13 3.12 -4.49
N ARG A 118 -21.06 3.75 -5.21
CA ARG A 118 -20.74 4.36 -6.53
C ARG A 118 -19.64 5.40 -6.45
N GLU A 119 -19.59 6.14 -5.35
CA GLU A 119 -18.62 7.22 -5.07
C GLU A 119 -17.18 6.70 -4.99
N TYR A 120 -17.00 5.43 -4.64
CA TYR A 120 -15.70 4.76 -4.53
C TYR A 120 -15.31 3.96 -5.78
N ARG A 121 -16.18 3.93 -6.82
CA ARG A 121 -15.91 3.24 -8.08
C ARG A 121 -15.20 4.16 -9.07
N PHE A 122 -13.90 4.07 -9.14
CA PHE A 122 -13.08 4.83 -10.08
C PHE A 122 -12.14 3.90 -10.87
N HIS A 123 -11.61 4.38 -11.98
CA HIS A 123 -10.70 3.62 -12.83
C HIS A 123 -9.32 3.45 -12.16
N PHE A 124 -9.21 2.40 -11.35
CA PHE A 124 -7.97 1.98 -10.70
C PHE A 124 -7.89 0.45 -10.77
N ASN A 125 -6.81 -0.07 -11.34
CA ASN A 125 -6.66 -1.48 -11.69
C ASN A 125 -5.62 -2.24 -10.84
N ALA A 126 -5.26 -1.71 -9.69
CA ALA A 126 -4.29 -2.33 -8.78
C ALA A 126 -4.91 -2.66 -7.41
N HIS A 127 -6.22 -2.85 -7.36
CA HIS A 127 -6.91 -3.34 -6.17
C HIS A 127 -6.70 -4.84 -6.01
N ASN A 128 -6.70 -5.32 -4.78
CA ASN A 128 -6.43 -6.71 -4.43
C ASN A 128 -7.55 -7.28 -3.57
N LEU A 129 -7.96 -8.50 -3.87
CA LEU A 129 -8.93 -9.28 -3.09
C LEU A 129 -8.54 -10.76 -3.11
N VAL A 130 -9.14 -11.56 -2.23
CA VAL A 130 -9.00 -13.03 -2.23
C VAL A 130 -10.30 -13.66 -2.69
N VAL A 131 -10.20 -14.62 -3.61
CA VAL A 131 -11.28 -15.54 -3.94
C VAL A 131 -11.05 -16.82 -3.14
N PHE A 132 -12.03 -17.21 -2.30
CA PHE A 132 -11.90 -18.36 -1.41
C PHE A 132 -13.01 -19.39 -1.54
N GLY A 133 -13.82 -19.28 -2.58
CA GLY A 133 -14.85 -20.29 -2.87
C GLY A 133 -15.76 -19.88 -4.01
N LYS A 134 -16.68 -20.77 -4.33
CA LYS A 134 -17.76 -20.57 -5.29
C LYS A 134 -19.01 -21.30 -4.83
N ASP A 135 -20.15 -20.61 -4.87
CA ASP A 135 -21.47 -21.16 -4.63
C ASP A 135 -22.36 -20.83 -5.83
N GLU A 136 -22.76 -21.88 -6.58
CA GLU A 136 -23.42 -21.75 -7.88
C GLU A 136 -22.63 -20.83 -8.83
N ASP A 137 -23.20 -19.68 -9.22
CA ASP A 137 -22.54 -18.67 -10.06
C ASP A 137 -21.80 -17.60 -9.29
N ASN A 138 -21.87 -17.59 -7.96
CA ASN A 138 -21.27 -16.56 -7.10
C ASN A 138 -19.93 -17.02 -6.54
N TYR A 139 -18.88 -16.24 -6.78
CA TYR A 139 -17.60 -16.38 -6.10
C TYR A 139 -17.62 -15.74 -4.73
N LEU A 140 -17.11 -16.44 -3.72
CA LEU A 140 -16.93 -15.93 -2.37
C LEU A 140 -15.67 -15.07 -2.34
N ILE A 141 -15.83 -13.81 -1.94
CA ILE A 141 -14.79 -12.77 -2.00
C ILE A 141 -14.46 -12.30 -0.60
N SER A 142 -13.17 -12.29 -0.27
CA SER A 142 -12.61 -11.57 0.85
C SER A 142 -11.85 -10.36 0.32
N ASP A 143 -12.48 -9.20 0.39
CA ASP A 143 -11.85 -7.92 0.12
C ASP A 143 -11.50 -7.28 1.47
N PRO A 144 -10.23 -7.08 1.81
CA PRO A 144 -9.85 -6.60 3.14
C PRO A 144 -10.34 -5.17 3.44
N ILE A 145 -10.74 -4.40 2.44
CA ILE A 145 -11.34 -3.07 2.68
C ILE A 145 -12.78 -3.19 3.22
N MET A 146 -13.43 -4.34 2.99
CA MET A 146 -14.78 -4.59 3.48
C MET A 146 -14.75 -5.17 4.90
N GLU A 147 -15.78 -4.88 5.69
CA GLU A 147 -15.92 -5.41 7.05
C GLU A 147 -16.22 -6.92 7.04
N THR A 148 -16.97 -7.39 6.06
CA THR A 148 -17.41 -8.78 5.91
C THR A 148 -17.12 -9.33 4.52
N PRO A 149 -17.01 -10.67 4.37
CA PRO A 149 -16.97 -11.29 3.05
C PRO A 149 -18.15 -10.88 2.18
N THR A 150 -17.92 -10.83 0.88
CA THR A 150 -18.93 -10.49 -0.11
C THR A 150 -18.92 -11.50 -1.28
N THR A 151 -19.70 -11.26 -2.31
CA THR A 151 -19.75 -12.10 -3.49
C THR A 151 -19.66 -11.29 -4.78
N LEU A 152 -19.19 -11.94 -5.83
CA LEU A 152 -19.28 -11.48 -7.21
C LEU A 152 -19.76 -12.64 -8.08
N THR A 153 -20.67 -12.38 -9.00
CA THR A 153 -21.01 -13.37 -10.03
C THR A 153 -19.79 -13.68 -10.91
N SER A 154 -19.80 -14.82 -11.60
CA SER A 154 -18.73 -15.19 -12.56
C SER A 154 -18.51 -14.07 -13.58
N TYR A 155 -19.59 -13.46 -14.07
CA TYR A 155 -19.51 -12.33 -15.00
C TYR A 155 -18.85 -11.10 -14.39
N GLU A 156 -19.23 -10.70 -13.19
CA GLU A 156 -18.66 -9.53 -12.48
C GLU A 156 -17.19 -9.75 -12.16
N LEU A 157 -16.83 -10.92 -11.62
CA LEU A 157 -15.44 -11.27 -11.32
C LEU A 157 -14.58 -11.25 -12.59
N GLN A 158 -15.09 -11.76 -13.71
CA GLN A 158 -14.38 -11.67 -14.98
C GLN A 158 -14.17 -10.21 -15.42
N ARG A 159 -15.18 -9.34 -15.27
CA ARG A 159 -15.07 -7.92 -15.63
C ARG A 159 -13.98 -7.20 -14.83
N VAL A 160 -13.93 -7.39 -13.51
CA VAL A 160 -12.94 -6.72 -12.65
C VAL A 160 -11.54 -7.28 -12.87
N ARG A 161 -11.40 -8.60 -13.12
CA ARG A 161 -10.10 -9.24 -13.41
C ARG A 161 -9.51 -8.89 -14.78
N PHE A 162 -10.34 -8.45 -15.73
CA PHE A 162 -9.94 -8.07 -17.09
C PHE A 162 -10.24 -6.61 -17.40
N ALA A 163 -10.30 -5.75 -16.38
CA ALA A 163 -10.43 -4.32 -16.55
C ALA A 163 -9.28 -3.76 -17.40
N LYS A 164 -9.61 -2.81 -18.30
CA LYS A 164 -8.65 -2.21 -19.24
C LYS A 164 -8.05 -0.93 -18.65
N GLY A 165 -6.91 -0.50 -19.21
CA GLY A 165 -6.25 0.77 -18.84
C GLY A 165 -4.91 0.58 -18.15
N ALA A 166 -4.42 1.61 -17.49
CA ALA A 166 -3.17 1.56 -16.74
C ALA A 166 -3.23 0.48 -15.65
N LEU A 167 -2.13 -0.24 -15.44
CA LEU A 167 -2.02 -1.33 -14.48
C LEU A 167 -3.05 -2.47 -14.69
N ALA A 168 -3.53 -2.68 -15.93
CA ALA A 168 -4.54 -3.68 -16.24
C ALA A 168 -4.22 -5.04 -15.60
N PRO A 169 -5.17 -5.67 -14.88
CA PRO A 169 -4.92 -6.89 -14.11
C PRO A 169 -4.56 -8.10 -14.99
N LYS A 170 -5.14 -8.20 -16.17
CA LYS A 170 -4.94 -9.32 -17.11
C LYS A 170 -5.19 -10.69 -16.44
N GLY A 171 -6.25 -10.78 -15.64
CA GLY A 171 -6.59 -12.01 -14.92
C GLY A 171 -5.55 -12.44 -13.88
N GLN A 172 -4.66 -11.55 -13.43
CA GLN A 172 -3.57 -11.91 -12.50
C GLN A 172 -4.10 -12.57 -11.25
N VAL A 173 -3.48 -13.72 -10.94
CA VAL A 173 -3.65 -14.46 -9.69
C VAL A 173 -2.31 -14.60 -8.99
N TYR A 174 -2.34 -14.76 -7.64
CA TYR A 174 -1.17 -15.04 -6.84
C TYR A 174 -1.55 -15.73 -5.52
N TYR A 175 -0.68 -16.62 -5.03
CA TYR A 175 -0.86 -17.33 -3.77
C TYR A 175 0.48 -17.90 -3.28
N PRO A 176 0.63 -18.20 -1.96
CA PRO A 176 1.79 -18.92 -1.44
C PRO A 176 1.72 -20.40 -1.82
N GLU A 177 2.84 -21.00 -2.23
CA GLU A 177 2.98 -22.43 -2.57
C GLU A 177 3.57 -23.26 -1.40
N SER A 178 3.27 -22.93 -0.17
CA SER A 178 3.77 -23.63 1.00
C SER A 178 2.68 -23.82 2.04
N ASN A 179 2.70 -24.98 2.68
CA ASN A 179 1.89 -25.28 3.87
C ASN A 179 2.77 -25.41 5.13
N THR A 180 4.06 -25.09 5.03
CA THR A 180 5.00 -25.18 6.15
C THR A 180 4.86 -23.95 7.05
N SER A 181 4.69 -24.19 8.35
CA SER A 181 4.60 -23.11 9.35
C SER A 181 5.85 -22.26 9.39
N ILE A 182 5.66 -20.96 9.55
CA ILE A 182 6.75 -19.97 9.65
C ILE A 182 7.24 -19.89 11.10
N THR A 183 8.56 -19.92 11.28
CA THR A 183 9.20 -19.76 12.58
C THR A 183 9.35 -18.29 12.98
N ASN A 184 9.46 -18.02 14.29
CA ASN A 184 9.76 -16.66 14.77
C ASN A 184 11.11 -16.15 14.25
N GLU A 185 12.10 -17.02 14.04
CA GLU A 185 13.40 -16.63 13.50
C GLU A 185 13.29 -16.16 12.03
N GLN A 186 12.48 -16.83 11.22
CA GLN A 186 12.20 -16.37 9.86
C GLN A 186 11.53 -14.98 9.88
N ILE A 187 10.60 -14.74 10.82
CA ILE A 187 9.94 -13.44 10.97
C ILE A 187 10.94 -12.37 11.41
N ARG A 188 11.80 -12.65 12.40
CA ARG A 188 12.88 -11.72 12.82
C ARG A 188 13.77 -11.32 11.65
N GLN A 189 14.23 -12.30 10.90
CA GLN A 189 15.09 -12.02 9.74
C GLN A 189 14.35 -11.25 8.64
N ALA A 190 13.07 -11.56 8.40
CA ALA A 190 12.24 -10.84 7.44
C ALA A 190 12.00 -9.38 7.84
N ILE A 191 11.80 -9.10 9.12
CA ILE A 191 11.72 -7.74 9.68
C ILE A 191 12.99 -6.94 9.38
N LYS A 192 14.16 -7.50 9.72
CA LYS A 192 15.47 -6.86 9.43
C LYS A 192 15.61 -6.54 7.94
N ASN A 193 15.26 -7.48 7.06
CA ASN A 193 15.33 -7.31 5.62
C ASN A 193 14.35 -6.23 5.12
N GLY A 194 13.13 -6.20 5.66
CA GLY A 194 12.11 -5.19 5.35
C GLY A 194 12.56 -3.80 5.74
N ILE A 195 13.05 -3.61 6.96
CA ILE A 195 13.59 -2.32 7.44
C ILE A 195 14.75 -1.87 6.55
N LYS A 196 15.74 -2.74 6.31
CA LYS A 196 16.88 -2.42 5.43
C LYS A 196 16.42 -1.97 4.04
N LYS A 197 15.41 -2.63 3.47
CA LYS A 197 14.88 -2.28 2.16
C LYS A 197 14.09 -0.97 2.18
N ASN A 198 13.29 -0.69 3.24
CA ASN A 198 12.61 0.59 3.42
C ASN A 198 13.60 1.75 3.55
N VAL A 199 14.65 1.57 4.36
CA VAL A 199 15.75 2.55 4.49
C VAL A 199 16.37 2.85 3.12
N PHE A 200 16.68 1.81 2.33
CA PHE A 200 17.20 1.99 0.97
C PHE A 200 16.21 2.76 0.08
N ASN A 201 14.93 2.39 0.12
CA ASN A 201 13.89 3.02 -0.69
C ASN A 201 13.73 4.51 -0.38
N MET A 202 13.91 4.91 0.88
CA MET A 202 13.66 6.28 1.32
C MET A 202 14.90 7.16 1.34
N LEU A 203 16.11 6.58 1.53
CA LEU A 203 17.35 7.36 1.62
C LEU A 203 18.31 7.20 0.43
N SER A 204 18.17 6.14 -0.38
CA SER A 204 19.25 5.75 -1.29
C SER A 204 18.79 5.45 -2.72
N ILE A 205 17.49 5.52 -3.03
CA ILE A 205 17.04 5.40 -4.43
C ILE A 205 17.56 6.60 -5.22
N PRO A 206 18.24 6.38 -6.35
CA PRO A 206 18.68 7.48 -7.20
C PRO A 206 17.50 8.30 -7.73
N GLY A 207 17.60 9.61 -7.59
CA GLY A 207 16.63 10.53 -8.15
C GLY A 207 16.04 11.50 -7.11
N TRP A 208 16.12 12.77 -7.42
CA TRP A 208 15.61 13.89 -6.62
C TRP A 208 14.09 13.87 -6.40
N PHE A 209 13.36 13.01 -7.11
CA PHE A 209 11.90 12.89 -7.09
C PHE A 209 11.40 11.75 -6.19
N ALA A 210 12.28 10.99 -5.54
CA ALA A 210 11.95 9.80 -4.77
C ALA A 210 12.47 9.87 -3.33
N GLY A 211 11.84 9.09 -2.43
CA GLY A 211 12.21 9.01 -1.02
C GLY A 211 12.08 10.36 -0.30
N VAL A 212 12.91 10.55 0.71
CA VAL A 212 12.93 11.80 1.51
C VAL A 212 13.30 13.00 0.64
N ASP A 213 14.24 12.85 -0.29
CA ASP A 213 14.60 13.93 -1.21
C ASP A 213 13.43 14.31 -2.12
N GLY A 214 12.61 13.33 -2.52
CA GLY A 214 11.38 13.59 -3.26
C GLY A 214 10.35 14.39 -2.45
N ILE A 215 10.19 14.10 -1.15
CA ILE A 215 9.33 14.90 -0.25
C ILE A 215 9.85 16.33 -0.18
N ARG A 216 11.14 16.50 0.09
CA ARG A 216 11.80 17.81 0.19
C ARG A 216 11.69 18.62 -1.11
N TYR A 217 11.91 17.96 -2.26
CA TYR A 217 11.73 18.57 -3.56
C TYR A 217 10.28 19.03 -3.78
N THR A 218 9.30 18.18 -3.43
CA THR A 218 7.88 18.51 -3.57
C THR A 218 7.52 19.75 -2.73
N GLY A 219 7.95 19.80 -1.47
CA GLY A 219 7.74 20.96 -0.60
C GLY A 219 8.30 22.25 -1.21
N LYS A 220 9.54 22.23 -1.72
CA LYS A 220 10.14 23.38 -2.41
C LYS A 220 9.35 23.77 -3.67
N LYS A 221 8.81 22.81 -4.44
CA LYS A 221 8.03 23.10 -5.65
C LYS A 221 6.67 23.71 -5.36
N ILE A 222 5.99 23.23 -4.32
CA ILE A 222 4.66 23.73 -3.92
C ILE A 222 4.69 25.23 -3.66
N LYS A 223 5.73 25.76 -3.02
CA LYS A 223 5.90 27.19 -2.77
C LYS A 223 5.80 28.08 -4.02
N GLY A 224 6.18 27.55 -5.19
CA GLY A 224 6.07 28.28 -6.47
C GLY A 224 4.87 27.87 -7.34
N TRP A 225 3.97 26.99 -6.89
CA TRP A 225 2.88 26.51 -7.74
C TRP A 225 1.83 27.57 -8.03
N ARG A 226 1.51 28.45 -7.07
CA ARG A 226 0.54 29.51 -7.27
C ARG A 226 0.89 30.38 -8.47
N ASP A 227 2.13 30.86 -8.53
CA ASP A 227 2.58 31.77 -9.57
C ASP A 227 2.83 31.06 -10.92
N LYS A 228 3.34 29.81 -10.87
CA LYS A 228 3.71 29.06 -12.09
C LYS A 228 2.54 28.35 -12.76
N LEU A 229 1.55 27.92 -11.99
CA LEU A 229 0.45 27.07 -12.47
C LEU A 229 -0.91 27.80 -12.42
N GLY A 230 -1.00 28.88 -11.66
CA GLY A 230 -2.26 29.49 -11.26
C GLY A 230 -2.96 28.69 -10.16
N ILE A 231 -3.78 29.38 -9.37
CA ILE A 231 -4.42 28.82 -8.17
C ILE A 231 -5.28 27.59 -8.44
N LYS A 232 -5.99 27.56 -9.56
CA LYS A 232 -6.89 26.46 -9.94
C LYS A 232 -6.11 25.17 -10.21
N THR A 233 -5.05 25.24 -11.01
CA THR A 233 -4.23 24.06 -11.35
C THR A 233 -3.44 23.60 -10.14
N ALA A 234 -2.85 24.53 -9.38
CA ALA A 234 -2.13 24.24 -8.14
C ALA A 234 -3.05 23.56 -7.11
N GLY A 235 -4.28 24.06 -6.94
CA GLY A 235 -5.29 23.42 -6.11
C GLY A 235 -5.63 21.99 -6.55
N SER A 236 -5.75 21.74 -7.86
CA SER A 236 -5.98 20.38 -8.39
C SER A 236 -4.81 19.43 -8.10
N TYR A 237 -3.56 19.92 -8.14
CA TYR A 237 -2.38 19.13 -7.80
C TYR A 237 -2.33 18.79 -6.29
N LEU A 238 -2.71 19.76 -5.44
CA LEU A 238 -2.84 19.51 -4.00
C LEU A 238 -3.98 18.52 -3.69
N ALA A 239 -5.12 18.63 -4.37
CA ALA A 239 -6.21 17.66 -4.23
C ALA A 239 -5.75 16.24 -4.59
N GLN A 240 -4.94 16.08 -5.65
CA GLN A 240 -4.37 14.79 -6.00
C GLN A 240 -3.36 14.28 -4.95
N LEU A 241 -2.53 15.17 -4.39
CA LEU A 241 -1.62 14.81 -3.30
C LEU A 241 -2.40 14.26 -2.10
N VAL A 242 -3.43 14.98 -1.65
CA VAL A 242 -4.29 14.58 -0.53
C VAL A 242 -4.99 13.26 -0.82
N ARG A 243 -5.54 13.10 -2.01
CA ARG A 243 -6.19 11.86 -2.42
C ARG A 243 -5.24 10.64 -2.34
N MET A 244 -4.03 10.78 -2.86
CA MET A 244 -3.04 9.70 -2.83
C MET A 244 -2.54 9.42 -1.41
N GLN A 245 -2.54 10.42 -0.55
CA GLN A 245 -2.08 10.34 0.83
C GLN A 245 -3.13 9.78 1.79
N GLU A 246 -4.40 10.16 1.65
CA GLU A 246 -5.44 9.89 2.65
C GLU A 246 -6.54 8.93 2.16
N GLU A 247 -6.90 8.94 0.87
CA GLU A 247 -8.12 8.31 0.39
C GLU A 247 -7.88 6.96 -0.31
N ILE A 248 -6.69 6.70 -0.85
CA ILE A 248 -6.42 5.49 -1.62
C ILE A 248 -5.76 4.42 -0.73
N GLY A 249 -6.50 3.92 0.26
CA GLY A 249 -6.14 2.75 1.05
C GLY A 249 -4.82 2.86 1.80
N THR A 250 -4.52 4.05 2.36
CA THR A 250 -3.25 4.27 3.07
C THR A 250 -3.34 4.07 4.58
N GLY A 251 -4.54 3.97 5.13
CA GLY A 251 -4.77 4.07 6.57
C GLY A 251 -4.53 5.47 7.12
N GLY A 252 -4.36 6.49 6.24
CA GLY A 252 -4.03 7.86 6.57
C GLY A 252 -2.54 8.14 6.69
N GLY A 253 -2.17 9.44 6.62
CA GLY A 253 -0.78 9.89 6.75
C GLY A 253 0.18 9.27 5.72
N GLY A 254 -0.32 8.87 4.55
CA GLY A 254 0.51 8.26 3.51
C GLY A 254 1.25 6.99 3.98
N PHE A 255 0.58 6.10 4.71
CA PHE A 255 1.10 4.86 5.30
C PHE A 255 2.04 5.03 6.51
N ARG A 256 2.27 6.27 7.01
CA ARG A 256 3.22 6.46 8.12
C ARG A 256 2.72 5.82 9.40
N TYR A 257 1.42 5.88 9.68
CA TYR A 257 0.82 5.18 10.82
C TYR A 257 1.00 3.65 10.71
N MET A 258 0.78 3.08 9.54
CA MET A 258 0.98 1.65 9.30
C MET A 258 2.45 1.25 9.48
N TYR A 259 3.39 2.09 9.05
CA TYR A 259 4.81 1.84 9.24
C TYR A 259 5.24 1.98 10.70
N GLY A 260 4.68 2.96 11.44
CA GLY A 260 4.83 3.07 12.88
C GLY A 260 4.34 1.81 13.61
N ALA A 261 3.14 1.32 13.27
CA ALA A 261 2.60 0.07 13.80
C ALA A 261 3.49 -1.15 13.46
N PHE A 262 4.04 -1.21 12.24
CA PHE A 262 5.02 -2.24 11.88
C PHE A 262 6.24 -2.22 12.80
N LEU A 263 6.80 -1.06 13.14
CA LEU A 263 7.96 -0.97 14.01
C LEU A 263 7.63 -1.35 15.46
N GLN A 264 6.43 -1.00 15.95
CA GLN A 264 5.94 -1.44 17.26
C GLN A 264 5.82 -2.97 17.32
N GLU A 265 5.23 -3.59 16.30
CA GLU A 265 5.14 -5.05 16.21
C GLU A 265 6.52 -5.71 16.04
N ALA A 266 7.42 -5.08 15.26
CA ALA A 266 8.80 -5.53 15.10
C ALA A 266 9.54 -5.59 16.43
N TYR A 267 9.30 -4.66 17.35
CA TYR A 267 9.81 -4.69 18.71
C TYR A 267 9.43 -5.97 19.46
N GLY A 268 8.20 -6.47 19.28
CA GLY A 268 7.77 -7.72 19.87
C GLY A 268 8.61 -8.94 19.47
N TYR A 269 9.26 -8.89 18.31
CA TYR A 269 10.22 -9.91 17.83
C TYR A 269 11.67 -9.59 18.16
N HIS A 270 11.98 -8.35 18.52
CA HIS A 270 13.31 -7.81 18.77
C HIS A 270 13.32 -6.97 20.04
N THR A 271 12.93 -7.57 21.16
CA THR A 271 12.70 -6.89 22.46
C THR A 271 13.92 -6.20 23.08
N GLN A 272 15.11 -6.41 22.52
CA GLN A 272 16.34 -5.71 22.94
C GLN A 272 16.64 -4.45 22.10
N GLN A 273 15.72 -4.06 21.20
CA GLN A 273 15.88 -2.94 20.27
C GLN A 273 14.88 -1.83 20.63
N ASP A 274 15.04 -1.23 21.81
CA ASP A 274 14.14 -0.17 22.31
C ASP A 274 14.01 1.01 21.32
N GLU A 275 15.07 1.23 20.52
CA GLU A 275 15.08 2.25 19.48
C GLU A 275 13.94 2.10 18.47
N LEU A 276 13.40 0.89 18.28
CA LEU A 276 12.25 0.66 17.38
C LEU A 276 10.99 1.38 17.85
N ILE A 277 10.77 1.45 19.17
CA ILE A 277 9.61 2.15 19.76
C ILE A 277 9.72 3.66 19.58
N ASP A 278 10.91 4.20 19.83
CA ASP A 278 11.17 5.65 19.65
C ASP A 278 10.99 6.04 18.18
N ILE A 279 11.52 5.23 17.26
CA ILE A 279 11.39 5.50 15.83
C ILE A 279 9.93 5.29 15.37
N ALA A 280 9.21 4.32 15.92
CA ALA A 280 7.77 4.14 15.65
C ALA A 280 6.97 5.40 16.02
N SER A 281 7.30 6.03 17.16
CA SER A 281 6.71 7.31 17.57
C SER A 281 7.01 8.42 16.55
N GLN A 282 8.24 8.50 16.03
CA GLN A 282 8.60 9.48 14.99
C GLN A 282 7.78 9.27 13.70
N PHE A 283 7.50 8.03 13.29
CA PHE A 283 6.62 7.77 12.14
C PHE A 283 5.15 8.12 12.41
N THR A 284 4.68 7.99 13.65
CA THR A 284 3.36 8.50 14.05
C THR A 284 3.32 10.03 13.93
N GLN A 285 4.33 10.73 14.44
CA GLN A 285 4.47 12.18 14.31
C GLN A 285 4.55 12.61 12.83
N ALA A 286 5.30 11.89 11.99
CA ALA A 286 5.32 12.14 10.55
C ALA A 286 3.93 11.99 9.92
N GLY A 287 3.17 10.99 10.33
CA GLY A 287 1.76 10.81 9.92
C GLY A 287 0.88 11.99 10.32
N ASP A 288 1.05 12.53 11.53
CA ASP A 288 0.31 13.69 12.03
C ASP A 288 0.65 14.95 11.22
N LEU A 289 1.94 15.17 10.91
CA LEU A 289 2.37 16.26 10.04
C LEU A 289 1.82 16.13 8.61
N TRP A 290 1.85 14.92 8.02
CA TRP A 290 1.24 14.66 6.74
C TRP A 290 -0.24 14.98 6.76
N ARG A 291 -0.97 14.59 7.81
CA ARG A 291 -2.40 14.88 7.96
C ARG A 291 -2.67 16.38 8.13
N THR A 292 -1.84 17.09 8.88
CA THR A 292 -1.90 18.55 9.00
C THR A 292 -1.71 19.23 7.64
N ALA A 293 -0.72 18.78 6.87
CA ALA A 293 -0.49 19.25 5.51
C ALA A 293 -1.69 18.96 4.59
N ALA A 294 -2.34 17.79 4.72
CA ALA A 294 -3.54 17.45 3.95
C ALA A 294 -4.73 18.37 4.27
N VAL A 295 -4.94 18.70 5.55
CA VAL A 295 -6.00 19.64 5.98
C VAL A 295 -5.74 21.03 5.39
N HIS A 296 -4.49 21.52 5.45
CA HIS A 296 -4.11 22.80 4.87
C HIS A 296 -4.29 22.83 3.35
N ALA A 297 -3.81 21.79 2.66
CA ALA A 297 -4.03 21.61 1.21
C ALA A 297 -5.51 21.60 0.86
N ALA A 298 -6.35 20.94 1.69
CA ALA A 298 -7.80 20.95 1.50
C ALA A 298 -8.39 22.37 1.60
N GLY A 299 -7.87 23.20 2.47
CA GLY A 299 -8.22 24.63 2.54
C GLY A 299 -7.95 25.34 1.22
N ILE A 300 -6.80 25.07 0.59
CA ILE A 300 -6.41 25.69 -0.69
C ILE A 300 -7.31 25.20 -1.84
N TYR A 301 -7.45 23.90 -2.05
CA TYR A 301 -8.23 23.44 -3.21
C TYR A 301 -9.74 23.64 -3.07
N LYS A 302 -10.24 23.82 -1.85
CA LYS A 302 -11.65 24.24 -1.58
C LYS A 302 -11.85 25.76 -1.65
N GLY A 303 -10.80 26.54 -1.97
CA GLY A 303 -10.87 27.98 -2.12
C GLY A 303 -11.04 28.77 -0.82
N ARG A 304 -10.76 28.17 0.34
CA ARG A 304 -10.77 28.84 1.65
C ARG A 304 -9.44 29.54 1.96
N LEU A 305 -8.39 29.03 1.38
CA LEU A 305 -7.01 29.52 1.41
C LEU A 305 -6.55 29.72 -0.05
N GLY A 306 -5.47 30.49 -0.28
CA GLY A 306 -4.95 30.68 -1.64
C GLY A 306 -3.96 31.82 -1.79
N SER A 307 -3.54 32.43 -0.70
CA SER A 307 -2.46 33.41 -0.70
C SER A 307 -1.12 32.74 -1.02
N GLN A 308 -0.11 33.50 -1.37
CA GLN A 308 1.25 32.97 -1.53
C GLN A 308 1.78 32.36 -0.21
N GLU A 309 1.39 32.94 0.91
CA GLU A 309 1.75 32.43 2.24
C GLU A 309 1.15 31.05 2.52
N ASP A 310 -0.07 30.77 2.08
CA ASP A 310 -0.67 29.44 2.21
C ASP A 310 0.12 28.38 1.44
N PHE A 311 0.64 28.71 0.27
CA PHE A 311 1.52 27.82 -0.50
C PHE A 311 2.91 27.66 0.13
N ASN A 312 3.43 28.72 0.75
CA ASN A 312 4.69 28.65 1.52
C ASN A 312 4.51 27.70 2.71
N THR A 313 3.47 27.91 3.51
CA THR A 313 3.12 27.07 4.66
C THR A 313 2.95 25.60 4.26
N MET A 314 2.23 25.34 3.16
CA MET A 314 2.10 23.97 2.64
C MET A 314 3.44 23.34 2.28
N GLY A 315 4.33 24.14 1.67
CA GLY A 315 5.69 23.70 1.36
C GLY A 315 6.51 23.42 2.61
N ASP A 316 6.36 24.25 3.65
CA ASP A 316 7.08 24.10 4.92
C ASP A 316 6.66 22.82 5.67
N TYR A 317 5.37 22.46 5.71
CA TYR A 317 4.95 21.18 6.26
C TYR A 317 5.66 19.98 5.59
N LEU A 318 5.80 19.99 4.27
CA LEU A 318 6.51 18.90 3.59
C LEU A 318 8.02 18.92 3.86
N LEU A 319 8.62 20.07 4.07
CA LEU A 319 10.04 20.16 4.46
C LEU A 319 10.25 19.60 5.86
N GLU A 320 9.36 19.93 6.80
CA GLU A 320 9.39 19.40 8.17
C GLU A 320 9.20 17.87 8.20
N VAL A 321 8.22 17.37 7.44
CA VAL A 321 8.06 15.91 7.24
C VAL A 321 9.34 15.27 6.70
N ALA A 322 9.96 15.87 5.68
CA ALA A 322 11.19 15.33 5.09
C ALA A 322 12.34 15.27 6.11
N ASP A 323 12.48 16.27 6.95
CA ASP A 323 13.53 16.31 7.96
C ASP A 323 13.29 15.28 9.08
N LEU A 324 12.04 15.11 9.51
CA LEU A 324 11.68 14.11 10.50
C LEU A 324 11.87 12.68 9.95
N GLU A 325 11.42 12.40 8.72
CA GLU A 325 11.58 11.07 8.10
C GLU A 325 13.05 10.76 7.78
N ASP A 326 13.85 11.76 7.37
CA ASP A 326 15.29 11.61 7.17
C ASP A 326 15.99 11.18 8.47
N ALA A 327 15.67 11.83 9.58
CA ALA A 327 16.20 11.49 10.89
C ALA A 327 15.79 10.07 11.32
N ALA A 328 14.50 9.72 11.17
CA ALA A 328 13.96 8.41 11.51
C ALA A 328 14.59 7.27 10.68
N PHE A 329 14.70 7.44 9.36
CA PHE A 329 15.36 6.44 8.51
C PHE A 329 16.85 6.33 8.73
N LYS A 330 17.55 7.43 9.07
CA LYS A 330 18.96 7.39 9.48
C LYS A 330 19.14 6.66 10.81
N ALA A 331 18.20 6.81 11.75
CA ALA A 331 18.21 6.06 13.00
C ALA A 331 18.01 4.55 12.72
N LEU A 332 17.02 4.17 11.91
CA LEU A 332 16.81 2.77 11.48
C LEU A 332 18.04 2.18 10.80
N LYS A 333 18.74 2.95 9.98
CA LYS A 333 19.98 2.53 9.30
C LYS A 333 21.10 2.19 10.27
N LYS A 334 21.14 2.83 11.44
CA LYS A 334 22.20 2.66 12.45
C LYS A 334 21.92 1.54 13.45
N ILE A 335 20.73 0.95 13.47
CA ILE A 335 20.37 -0.11 14.40
C ILE A 335 21.38 -1.27 14.27
N GLN A 336 22.01 -1.58 15.40
CA GLN A 336 22.85 -2.76 15.54
C GLN A 336 22.01 -3.90 16.12
N TRP A 337 21.58 -4.80 15.27
CA TRP A 337 20.68 -5.88 15.64
C TRP A 337 21.35 -6.81 16.65
N ARG A 338 20.85 -6.79 17.87
CA ARG A 338 21.29 -7.71 18.92
C ARG A 338 20.71 -9.11 18.63
N ALA A 339 21.42 -10.15 19.06
CA ALA A 339 21.03 -11.54 18.84
C ALA A 339 19.80 -11.94 19.68
#